data_2d87552cf9f1919a956d872a29ea5fdd
#
_entry.id   2d87552cf9f1919a956d872a29ea5fdd
#
_cell.length_a   1.000
_cell.length_b   1.000
_cell.length_c   1.000
_cell.angle_alpha   90.00
_cell.angle_beta   90.00
_cell.angle_gamma   90.00
#
_symmetry.space_group_name_H-M   'P 1'
#
loop_
_entity.id
_entity.type
_entity.pdbx_description
1 polymer ?
#
loop_
_entity_poly.entity_id
_entity_poly.type
_entity_poly.pdbx_seq_one_letter_code
_entity_poly.pdbx_strand_id
1 'polypeptide(L)'
;MEWASNKKELEFVICTNLTLLDEKMVKYLKKHKCLISTSLDGPKDLHDTNRPLQNKELDHHAIFEKNLEMIRKIWCDDECASALMTTSRYSLGRFKDIIDEYVRLGFHNIFLRALNPYGFAKQHKDKIAYPVEDFILNFKEGLDYIIELNKKGVFFVEGYAALLLKRILTPFATGFVDLQSPAGVGIAGAIYDYDGSVYVADEGRMMARFKNYYFRLGNVNTDSYQSMFNGEKLHEIIRSACNECLPECAECVFQPYCGADPVRNLSEQGDMVGHRPTNEMCKKNKAIIHYLFELLERKDPEINRIFWSWIK
;
A
#
# COMPACT_ATOMS: atom_id res chain seq x y z
N MET A 1 -19.37 11.41 -22.74
CA MET A 1 -18.21 11.52 -21.82
C MET A 1 -16.94 11.40 -22.65
N GLU A 2 -16.17 12.48 -22.72
CA GLU A 2 -14.97 12.61 -23.57
C GLU A 2 -13.85 11.56 -23.33
N TRP A 3 -13.81 10.97 -22.15
CA TRP A 3 -12.81 9.96 -21.78
C TRP A 3 -12.86 8.70 -22.65
N ALA A 4 -14.07 8.30 -23.11
CA ALA A 4 -14.22 7.12 -23.96
C ALA A 4 -13.66 7.32 -25.37
N SER A 5 -13.51 8.58 -25.84
CA SER A 5 -12.99 8.88 -27.17
C SER A 5 -11.47 8.67 -27.31
N ASN A 6 -10.72 8.67 -26.19
CA ASN A 6 -9.26 8.62 -26.15
C ASN A 6 -8.68 7.21 -25.93
N LYS A 7 -9.49 6.15 -26.04
CA LYS A 7 -9.07 4.74 -25.82
C LYS A 7 -8.36 4.51 -24.45
N LYS A 8 -8.68 5.34 -23.44
CA LYS A 8 -8.18 5.14 -22.08
C LYS A 8 -9.16 4.26 -21.33
N GLU A 9 -8.63 3.26 -20.64
CA GLU A 9 -9.39 2.43 -19.72
C GLU A 9 -9.53 3.18 -18.39
N LEU A 10 -10.76 3.23 -17.87
CA LEU A 10 -11.06 3.88 -16.61
C LEU A 10 -11.52 2.81 -15.62
N GLU A 11 -10.76 2.65 -14.54
CA GLU A 11 -11.07 1.75 -13.44
C GLU A 11 -11.54 2.55 -12.22
N PHE A 12 -12.59 2.08 -11.57
CA PHE A 12 -13.10 2.64 -10.33
C PHE A 12 -12.84 1.68 -9.18
N VAL A 13 -12.29 2.18 -8.08
CA VAL A 13 -12.10 1.43 -6.84
C VAL A 13 -12.70 2.23 -5.68
N ILE A 14 -13.54 1.60 -4.87
CA ILE A 14 -14.02 2.17 -3.61
C ILE A 14 -13.28 1.57 -2.43
N CYS A 15 -12.72 2.42 -1.57
CA CYS A 15 -12.10 1.99 -0.31
C CYS A 15 -13.15 2.05 0.82
N THR A 16 -13.41 0.93 1.47
CA THR A 16 -14.44 0.83 2.52
C THR A 16 -14.11 -0.26 3.54
N ASN A 17 -14.52 -0.08 4.79
CA ASN A 17 -14.42 -1.11 5.82
C ASN A 17 -15.58 -2.13 5.78
N LEU A 18 -16.43 -2.08 4.78
CA LEU A 18 -17.62 -2.90 4.54
C LEU A 18 -18.77 -2.72 5.53
N THR A 19 -18.61 -2.04 6.63
CA THR A 19 -19.62 -2.03 7.73
C THR A 19 -20.98 -1.46 7.34
N LEU A 20 -21.03 -0.56 6.36
CA LEU A 20 -22.26 0.11 5.91
C LEU A 20 -22.76 -0.38 4.54
N LEU A 21 -22.10 -1.37 3.94
CA LEU A 21 -22.52 -1.90 2.64
C LEU A 21 -23.78 -2.74 2.78
N ASP A 22 -24.75 -2.46 1.91
CA ASP A 22 -25.94 -3.26 1.71
C ASP A 22 -25.99 -3.86 0.28
N GLU A 23 -26.94 -4.76 0.04
CA GLU A 23 -27.11 -5.39 -1.27
C GLU A 23 -27.39 -4.38 -2.40
N LYS A 24 -28.10 -3.28 -2.12
CA LYS A 24 -28.40 -2.26 -3.12
C LYS A 24 -27.13 -1.53 -3.57
N MET A 25 -26.29 -1.19 -2.61
CA MET A 25 -24.98 -0.56 -2.88
C MET A 25 -24.07 -1.51 -3.65
N VAL A 26 -23.98 -2.79 -3.25
CA VAL A 26 -23.16 -3.78 -3.94
C VAL A 26 -23.62 -4.01 -5.37
N LYS A 27 -24.94 -4.11 -5.62
CA LYS A 27 -25.52 -4.21 -6.98
C LYS A 27 -25.20 -2.98 -7.83
N TYR A 28 -25.20 -1.79 -7.22
CA TYR A 28 -24.80 -0.55 -7.89
C TYR A 28 -23.32 -0.56 -8.27
N LEU A 29 -22.42 -0.93 -7.35
CA LEU A 29 -20.98 -1.03 -7.61
C LEU A 29 -20.69 -2.03 -8.73
N LYS A 30 -21.31 -3.22 -8.69
CA LYS A 30 -21.21 -4.22 -9.77
C LYS A 30 -21.64 -3.66 -11.12
N LYS A 31 -22.81 -2.99 -11.18
CA LYS A 31 -23.32 -2.37 -12.41
C LYS A 31 -22.31 -1.41 -13.05
N HIS A 32 -21.56 -0.69 -12.22
CA HIS A 32 -20.57 0.31 -12.65
C HIS A 32 -19.14 -0.23 -12.69
N LYS A 33 -18.94 -1.55 -12.52
CA LYS A 33 -17.62 -2.21 -12.48
C LYS A 33 -16.66 -1.52 -11.49
N CYS A 34 -17.19 -1.07 -10.35
CA CYS A 34 -16.41 -0.40 -9.32
C CYS A 34 -15.87 -1.46 -8.34
N LEU A 35 -14.59 -1.76 -8.39
CA LEU A 35 -13.92 -2.72 -7.52
C LEU A 35 -13.95 -2.26 -6.07
N ILE A 36 -13.85 -3.19 -5.14
CA ILE A 36 -13.89 -2.91 -3.71
C ILE A 36 -12.51 -3.19 -3.11
N SER A 37 -11.93 -2.17 -2.48
CA SER A 37 -10.74 -2.33 -1.63
C SER A 37 -11.17 -2.19 -0.17
N THR A 38 -10.86 -3.20 0.63
CA THR A 38 -11.24 -3.21 2.05
C THR A 38 -10.03 -3.37 2.95
N SER A 39 -10.26 -3.50 4.25
CA SER A 39 -9.21 -3.64 5.24
C SER A 39 -9.46 -4.87 6.10
N LEU A 40 -8.43 -5.72 6.20
CA LEU A 40 -8.42 -6.87 7.09
C LEU A 40 -7.04 -6.98 7.76
N ASP A 41 -6.98 -6.86 9.08
CA ASP A 41 -5.68 -6.88 9.80
C ASP A 41 -5.34 -8.26 10.39
N GLY A 42 -6.16 -9.28 10.13
CA GLY A 42 -5.96 -10.66 10.58
C GLY A 42 -7.18 -11.26 11.26
N PRO A 43 -7.00 -12.28 12.12
CA PRO A 43 -8.09 -12.93 12.83
C PRO A 43 -8.85 -11.96 13.75
N LYS A 44 -10.05 -12.35 14.15
CA LYS A 44 -11.03 -11.53 14.83
C LYS A 44 -10.45 -10.67 15.96
N ASP A 45 -9.72 -11.28 16.89
CA ASP A 45 -9.18 -10.60 18.07
C ASP A 45 -8.21 -9.47 17.67
N LEU A 46 -7.40 -9.70 16.65
CA LEU A 46 -6.45 -8.72 16.14
C LEU A 46 -7.14 -7.65 15.31
N HIS A 47 -8.05 -8.05 14.42
CA HIS A 47 -8.79 -7.11 13.57
C HIS A 47 -9.61 -6.12 14.42
N ASP A 48 -10.38 -6.62 15.40
CA ASP A 48 -11.21 -5.81 16.28
C ASP A 48 -10.37 -4.89 17.20
N THR A 49 -9.17 -5.34 17.60
CA THR A 49 -8.22 -4.53 18.36
C THR A 49 -7.66 -3.37 17.53
N ASN A 50 -7.26 -3.65 16.29
CA ASN A 50 -6.66 -2.65 15.40
C ASN A 50 -7.70 -1.67 14.83
N ARG A 51 -8.95 -2.11 14.67
CA ARG A 51 -10.04 -1.37 14.01
C ARG A 51 -11.31 -1.35 14.85
N PRO A 52 -11.26 -0.81 16.09
CA PRO A 52 -12.43 -0.79 16.95
C PRO A 52 -13.54 0.07 16.34
N LEU A 53 -14.77 -0.44 16.34
CA LEU A 53 -15.94 0.34 16.01
C LEU A 53 -16.32 1.27 17.19
N GLN A 54 -16.99 2.39 16.88
CA GLN A 54 -17.53 3.29 17.93
C GLN A 54 -18.52 2.56 18.82
N ASN A 55 -19.40 1.75 18.24
CA ASN A 55 -20.25 0.84 19.01
C ASN A 55 -19.49 -0.45 19.31
N LYS A 56 -19.05 -0.58 20.55
CA LYS A 56 -18.25 -1.74 21.05
C LYS A 56 -19.04 -3.04 21.15
N GLU A 57 -20.36 -3.00 21.03
CA GLU A 57 -21.22 -4.21 21.03
C GLU A 57 -21.22 -4.89 19.66
N LEU A 58 -20.78 -4.18 18.60
CA LEU A 58 -20.70 -4.71 17.26
C LEU A 58 -19.38 -5.49 17.05
N ASP A 59 -19.52 -6.67 16.51
CA ASP A 59 -18.41 -7.50 16.06
C ASP A 59 -17.98 -7.06 14.66
N HIS A 60 -16.87 -6.29 14.59
CA HIS A 60 -16.40 -5.74 13.31
C HIS A 60 -16.00 -6.85 12.34
N HIS A 61 -15.26 -7.84 12.83
CA HIS A 61 -14.80 -8.96 12.01
C HIS A 61 -15.98 -9.79 11.46
N ALA A 62 -16.99 -10.09 12.28
CA ALA A 62 -18.17 -10.82 11.82
C ALA A 62 -18.99 -10.02 10.78
N ILE A 63 -19.09 -8.69 10.94
CA ILE A 63 -19.73 -7.83 9.94
C ILE A 63 -18.93 -7.83 8.64
N PHE A 64 -17.60 -7.75 8.71
CA PHE A 64 -16.72 -7.84 7.57
C PHE A 64 -16.92 -9.16 6.80
N GLU A 65 -16.88 -10.29 7.48
CA GLU A 65 -17.01 -11.62 6.90
C GLU A 65 -18.37 -11.79 6.21
N LYS A 66 -19.47 -11.46 6.90
CA LYS A 66 -20.82 -11.48 6.34
C LYS A 66 -20.95 -10.62 5.07
N ASN A 67 -20.37 -9.43 5.08
CA ASN A 67 -20.51 -8.51 3.96
C ASN A 67 -19.58 -8.91 2.80
N LEU A 68 -18.42 -9.50 3.06
CA LEU A 68 -17.56 -10.09 2.04
C LEU A 68 -18.28 -11.25 1.32
N GLU A 69 -18.94 -12.15 2.04
CA GLU A 69 -19.74 -13.22 1.45
C GLU A 69 -20.88 -12.68 0.57
N MET A 70 -21.59 -11.66 1.05
CA MET A 70 -22.65 -10.98 0.29
C MET A 70 -22.10 -10.37 -1.01
N ILE A 71 -20.95 -9.70 -0.97
CA ILE A 71 -20.29 -9.10 -2.13
C ILE A 71 -19.98 -10.17 -3.16
N ARG A 72 -19.27 -11.24 -2.76
CA ARG A 72 -18.86 -12.34 -3.66
C ARG A 72 -20.07 -13.03 -4.28
N LYS A 73 -21.09 -13.31 -3.49
CA LYS A 73 -22.36 -13.89 -3.98
C LYS A 73 -23.03 -13.02 -5.05
N ILE A 74 -23.07 -11.69 -4.85
CA ILE A 74 -23.69 -10.78 -5.80
C ILE A 74 -22.85 -10.64 -7.06
N TRP A 75 -21.50 -10.58 -6.93
CA TRP A 75 -20.61 -10.46 -8.07
C TRP A 75 -20.43 -11.76 -8.85
N CYS A 76 -20.58 -12.90 -8.19
CA CYS A 76 -20.20 -14.21 -8.70
C CYS A 76 -18.70 -14.27 -9.06
N ASP A 77 -17.88 -13.61 -8.25
CA ASP A 77 -16.46 -13.46 -8.46
C ASP A 77 -15.79 -13.22 -7.09
N ASP A 78 -14.81 -14.02 -6.74
CA ASP A 78 -14.10 -13.94 -5.47
C ASP A 78 -13.04 -12.84 -5.46
N GLU A 79 -12.61 -12.37 -6.64
CA GLU A 79 -11.60 -11.32 -6.81
C GLU A 79 -12.18 -9.90 -6.87
N CYS A 80 -13.50 -9.76 -6.80
CA CYS A 80 -14.20 -8.45 -6.84
C CYS A 80 -13.86 -7.54 -5.64
N ALA A 81 -13.29 -8.08 -4.58
CA ALA A 81 -12.87 -7.36 -3.39
C ALA A 81 -11.44 -7.75 -2.99
N SER A 82 -10.58 -6.76 -2.82
CA SER A 82 -9.23 -6.92 -2.27
C SER A 82 -9.16 -6.42 -0.83
N ALA A 83 -8.34 -7.05 0.00
CA ALA A 83 -8.13 -6.63 1.38
C ALA A 83 -6.69 -6.13 1.60
N LEU A 84 -6.56 -5.04 2.33
CA LEU A 84 -5.27 -4.49 2.76
C LEU A 84 -5.14 -4.61 4.27
N MET A 85 -3.99 -5.07 4.74
CA MET A 85 -3.63 -5.05 6.14
C MET A 85 -2.72 -3.86 6.47
N THR A 86 -2.68 -3.49 7.74
CA THR A 86 -1.66 -2.59 8.27
C THR A 86 -1.08 -3.20 9.53
N THR A 87 0.23 -3.37 9.56
CA THR A 87 0.93 -3.90 10.73
C THR A 87 0.90 -2.88 11.87
N SER A 88 0.44 -3.30 13.03
CA SER A 88 0.58 -2.61 14.30
C SER A 88 1.52 -3.41 15.23
N ARG A 89 1.87 -2.84 16.37
CA ARG A 89 2.60 -3.59 17.42
C ARG A 89 1.93 -4.92 17.78
N TYR A 90 0.60 -4.96 17.74
CA TYR A 90 -0.18 -6.17 18.05
C TYR A 90 -0.13 -7.23 16.94
N SER A 91 0.29 -6.86 15.75
CA SER A 91 0.45 -7.77 14.59
C SER A 91 1.78 -8.52 14.62
N LEU A 92 2.79 -7.98 15.32
CA LEU A 92 4.12 -8.60 15.39
C LEU A 92 4.05 -9.98 16.06
N GLY A 93 4.79 -10.94 15.50
CA GLY A 93 4.75 -12.34 15.91
C GLY A 93 3.51 -13.12 15.46
N ARG A 94 2.59 -12.47 14.72
CA ARG A 94 1.31 -13.07 14.31
C ARG A 94 1.11 -13.12 12.78
N PHE A 95 2.17 -12.93 11.99
CA PHE A 95 2.02 -12.89 10.53
C PHE A 95 1.49 -14.21 9.95
N LYS A 96 1.80 -15.35 10.55
CA LYS A 96 1.21 -16.64 10.15
C LYS A 96 -0.30 -16.66 10.37
N ASP A 97 -0.77 -16.26 11.55
CA ASP A 97 -2.20 -16.19 11.86
C ASP A 97 -2.94 -15.25 10.89
N ILE A 98 -2.29 -14.11 10.55
CA ILE A 98 -2.83 -13.13 9.61
C ILE A 98 -2.94 -13.73 8.21
N ILE A 99 -1.90 -14.42 7.73
CA ILE A 99 -1.87 -15.08 6.43
C ILE A 99 -2.93 -16.19 6.37
N ASP A 100 -3.01 -17.02 7.42
CA ASP A 100 -4.00 -18.10 7.50
C ASP A 100 -5.43 -17.56 7.46
N GLU A 101 -5.69 -16.41 8.08
CA GLU A 101 -7.00 -15.76 8.02
C GLU A 101 -7.36 -15.27 6.60
N TYR A 102 -6.38 -14.72 5.87
CA TYR A 102 -6.58 -14.35 4.47
C TYR A 102 -6.88 -15.58 3.60
N VAL A 103 -6.13 -16.67 3.78
CA VAL A 103 -6.36 -17.95 3.09
C VAL A 103 -7.74 -18.51 3.45
N ARG A 104 -8.12 -18.53 4.74
CA ARG A 104 -9.42 -18.98 5.22
C ARG A 104 -10.58 -18.23 4.57
N LEU A 105 -10.40 -16.92 4.43
CA LEU A 105 -11.39 -16.05 3.81
C LEU A 105 -11.33 -16.06 2.27
N GLY A 106 -10.52 -16.93 1.66
CA GLY A 106 -10.46 -17.11 0.20
C GLY A 106 -9.76 -15.95 -0.54
N PHE A 107 -8.91 -15.21 0.11
CA PHE A 107 -7.99 -14.30 -0.58
C PHE A 107 -6.80 -15.06 -1.12
N HIS A 108 -6.29 -14.64 -2.28
CA HIS A 108 -5.13 -15.24 -2.94
C HIS A 108 -3.85 -14.38 -2.83
N ASN A 109 -3.96 -13.25 -2.16
CA ASN A 109 -2.83 -12.36 -1.92
C ASN A 109 -2.97 -11.59 -0.61
N ILE A 110 -1.84 -11.12 -0.12
CA ILE A 110 -1.73 -10.18 0.98
C ILE A 110 -0.63 -9.16 0.67
N PHE A 111 -0.79 -7.96 1.14
CA PHE A 111 0.27 -6.96 1.18
C PHE A 111 0.64 -6.74 2.65
N LEU A 112 1.76 -7.31 3.08
CA LEU A 112 2.28 -7.14 4.44
C LEU A 112 2.81 -5.70 4.60
N ARG A 113 1.90 -4.80 4.98
CA ARG A 113 2.14 -3.37 4.96
C ARG A 113 2.64 -2.86 6.31
N ALA A 114 3.81 -2.22 6.32
CA ALA A 114 4.30 -1.51 7.50
C ALA A 114 3.37 -0.35 7.87
N LEU A 115 3.39 0.02 9.16
CA LEU A 115 2.66 1.20 9.64
C LEU A 115 3.19 2.47 8.97
N ASN A 116 2.28 3.27 8.43
CA ASN A 116 2.62 4.57 7.88
C ASN A 116 2.55 5.65 8.99
N PRO A 117 3.53 6.57 9.07
CA PRO A 117 3.64 7.56 10.16
C PRO A 117 2.78 8.81 9.93
N TYR A 118 1.52 8.62 9.51
CA TYR A 118 0.61 9.72 9.18
C TYR A 118 -0.66 9.69 10.02
N GLY A 119 -1.36 10.82 10.07
CA GLY A 119 -2.68 10.91 10.63
C GLY A 119 -2.78 10.39 12.06
N PHE A 120 -3.79 9.60 12.34
CA PHE A 120 -4.02 8.99 13.67
C PHE A 120 -2.88 8.05 14.11
N ALA A 121 -2.20 7.38 13.17
CA ALA A 121 -1.07 6.54 13.51
C ALA A 121 0.07 7.33 14.16
N LYS A 122 0.33 8.56 13.67
CA LYS A 122 1.32 9.46 14.27
C LYS A 122 0.92 9.91 15.69
N GLN A 123 -0.38 10.17 15.91
CA GLN A 123 -0.89 10.58 17.24
C GLN A 123 -0.84 9.44 18.27
N HIS A 124 -1.02 8.20 17.83
CA HIS A 124 -1.06 7.03 18.69
C HIS A 124 0.19 6.15 18.61
N LYS A 125 1.31 6.71 18.10
CA LYS A 125 2.54 5.94 17.88
C LYS A 125 3.00 5.17 19.12
N ASP A 126 2.87 5.74 20.31
CA ASP A 126 3.28 5.10 21.55
C ASP A 126 2.52 3.79 21.84
N LYS A 127 1.32 3.63 21.27
CA LYS A 127 0.48 2.44 21.44
C LYS A 127 0.65 1.42 20.33
N ILE A 128 0.86 1.88 19.08
CA ILE A 128 0.77 1.01 17.91
C ILE A 128 2.06 0.90 17.09
N ALA A 129 3.02 1.82 17.28
CA ALA A 129 4.29 1.77 16.57
C ALA A 129 5.24 0.72 17.14
N TYR A 130 6.22 0.37 16.35
CA TYR A 130 7.25 -0.64 16.61
C TYR A 130 8.53 -0.25 15.87
N PRO A 131 9.71 -0.77 16.25
CA PRO A 131 10.95 -0.63 15.50
C PRO A 131 10.83 -1.25 14.11
N VAL A 132 11.40 -0.60 13.10
CA VAL A 132 11.35 -1.12 11.71
C VAL A 132 12.05 -2.48 11.58
N GLU A 133 13.03 -2.73 12.40
CA GLU A 133 13.77 -4.00 12.50
C GLU A 133 12.83 -5.17 12.85
N ASP A 134 11.88 -4.94 13.77
CA ASP A 134 10.89 -5.95 14.15
C ASP A 134 9.93 -6.24 12.99
N PHE A 135 9.53 -5.21 12.24
CA PHE A 135 8.74 -5.42 11.03
C PHE A 135 9.51 -6.24 9.99
N ILE A 136 10.78 -5.93 9.74
CA ILE A 136 11.62 -6.62 8.77
C ILE A 136 11.73 -8.12 9.12
N LEU A 137 11.93 -8.44 10.39
CA LEU A 137 11.98 -9.82 10.86
C LEU A 137 10.66 -10.55 10.58
N ASN A 138 9.55 -9.97 11.02
CA ASN A 138 8.22 -10.55 10.80
C ASN A 138 7.85 -10.65 9.31
N PHE A 139 8.27 -9.68 8.49
CA PHE A 139 8.06 -9.73 7.03
C PHE A 139 8.78 -10.94 6.41
N LYS A 140 10.05 -11.18 6.79
CA LYS A 140 10.83 -12.33 6.29
C LYS A 140 10.17 -13.65 6.69
N GLU A 141 9.77 -13.79 7.96
CA GLU A 141 9.05 -14.97 8.46
C GLU A 141 7.71 -15.19 7.73
N GLY A 142 6.96 -14.12 7.49
CA GLY A 142 5.70 -14.17 6.74
C GLY A 142 5.92 -14.55 5.28
N LEU A 143 6.94 -13.99 4.62
CA LEU A 143 7.28 -14.33 3.24
C LEU A 143 7.72 -15.79 3.11
N ASP A 144 8.56 -16.29 4.03
CA ASP A 144 8.95 -17.71 4.07
C ASP A 144 7.73 -18.61 4.24
N TYR A 145 6.81 -18.24 5.12
CA TYR A 145 5.58 -18.99 5.32
C TYR A 145 4.70 -19.02 4.06
N ILE A 146 4.59 -17.91 3.34
CA ILE A 146 3.86 -17.85 2.06
C ILE A 146 4.54 -18.72 0.99
N ILE A 147 5.87 -18.73 0.93
CA ILE A 147 6.61 -19.63 0.04
C ILE A 147 6.29 -21.09 0.37
N GLU A 148 6.29 -21.48 1.65
CA GLU A 148 5.94 -22.84 2.08
C GLU A 148 4.47 -23.23 1.76
N LEU A 149 3.53 -22.29 1.83
CA LEU A 149 2.15 -22.51 1.37
C LEU A 149 2.11 -22.82 -0.12
N ASN A 150 2.84 -22.05 -0.94
CA ASN A 150 2.92 -22.30 -2.39
C ASN A 150 3.58 -23.66 -2.71
N LYS A 151 4.63 -24.07 -1.99
CA LYS A 151 5.23 -25.40 -2.12
C LYS A 151 4.22 -26.53 -1.82
N LYS A 152 3.30 -26.28 -0.88
CA LYS A 152 2.21 -27.23 -0.55
C LYS A 152 1.03 -27.17 -1.52
N GLY A 153 1.11 -26.36 -2.58
CA GLY A 153 0.05 -26.25 -3.59
C GLY A 153 -1.03 -25.20 -3.28
N VAL A 154 -0.89 -24.42 -2.21
CA VAL A 154 -1.77 -23.29 -1.91
C VAL A 154 -1.20 -22.05 -2.59
N PHE A 155 -1.79 -21.63 -3.73
CA PHE A 155 -1.36 -20.41 -4.42
C PHE A 155 -1.68 -19.19 -3.57
N PHE A 156 -0.64 -18.46 -3.17
CA PHE A 156 -0.79 -17.23 -2.38
C PHE A 156 0.37 -16.28 -2.64
N VAL A 157 0.09 -14.98 -2.77
CA VAL A 157 1.07 -13.97 -3.20
C VAL A 157 1.33 -12.97 -2.07
N GLU A 158 2.59 -12.68 -1.78
CA GLU A 158 2.95 -11.48 -1.04
C GLU A 158 3.12 -10.31 -2.03
N GLY A 159 2.22 -9.33 -1.94
CA GLY A 159 2.07 -8.29 -2.95
C GLY A 159 3.29 -7.35 -3.07
N TYR A 160 3.94 -6.98 -1.95
CA TYR A 160 5.10 -6.12 -2.02
C TYR A 160 6.33 -6.84 -2.60
N ALA A 161 6.54 -8.09 -2.21
CA ALA A 161 7.59 -8.93 -2.80
C ALA A 161 7.35 -9.14 -4.30
N ALA A 162 6.11 -9.38 -4.71
CA ALA A 162 5.76 -9.53 -6.13
C ALA A 162 6.09 -8.27 -6.95
N LEU A 163 5.79 -7.07 -6.42
CA LEU A 163 6.16 -5.80 -7.05
C LEU A 163 7.69 -5.64 -7.18
N LEU A 164 8.43 -5.94 -6.12
CA LEU A 164 9.90 -5.88 -6.14
C LEU A 164 10.50 -6.92 -7.10
N LEU A 165 9.99 -8.16 -7.07
CA LEU A 165 10.43 -9.23 -7.99
C LEU A 165 10.17 -8.86 -9.45
N LYS A 166 9.03 -8.23 -9.75
CA LYS A 166 8.74 -7.72 -11.11
C LYS A 166 9.79 -6.70 -11.56
N ARG A 167 10.22 -5.80 -10.67
CA ARG A 167 11.32 -4.86 -10.97
C ARG A 167 12.69 -5.51 -11.09
N ILE A 168 12.96 -6.57 -10.32
CA ILE A 168 14.25 -7.27 -10.33
C ILE A 168 14.36 -8.18 -11.56
N LEU A 169 13.31 -8.91 -11.90
CA LEU A 169 13.34 -9.98 -12.89
C LEU A 169 12.86 -9.57 -14.29
N THR A 170 12.25 -8.37 -14.42
CA THR A 170 11.70 -7.91 -15.69
C THR A 170 12.07 -6.45 -15.96
N PRO A 171 12.08 -5.99 -17.23
CA PRO A 171 12.28 -4.59 -17.56
C PRO A 171 10.99 -3.75 -17.42
N PHE A 172 9.90 -4.33 -16.96
CA PHE A 172 8.59 -3.66 -16.95
C PHE A 172 8.38 -2.83 -15.69
N ALA A 173 7.78 -1.65 -15.85
CA ALA A 173 7.33 -0.83 -14.73
C ALA A 173 6.21 -1.53 -13.96
N THR A 174 6.18 -1.32 -12.65
CA THR A 174 5.12 -1.88 -11.77
C THR A 174 3.91 -0.96 -11.64
N GLY A 175 4.07 0.34 -11.95
CA GLY A 175 3.05 1.36 -11.67
C GLY A 175 2.92 1.73 -10.18
N PHE A 176 3.69 1.10 -9.29
CA PHE A 176 3.62 1.35 -7.85
C PHE A 176 4.43 2.60 -7.50
N VAL A 177 3.72 3.64 -7.02
CA VAL A 177 4.27 5.00 -6.85
C VAL A 177 5.49 5.08 -5.93
N ASP A 178 5.53 4.25 -4.87
CA ASP A 178 6.61 4.26 -3.87
C ASP A 178 7.90 3.58 -4.34
N LEU A 179 7.85 2.89 -5.49
CA LEU A 179 9.01 2.22 -6.11
C LEU A 179 9.42 2.87 -7.44
N GLN A 180 9.06 4.11 -7.67
CA GLN A 180 9.44 4.87 -8.86
C GLN A 180 10.51 5.91 -8.53
N SER A 181 11.27 6.31 -9.55
CA SER A 181 12.18 7.44 -9.49
C SER A 181 11.98 8.32 -10.75
N PRO A 182 11.57 9.59 -10.57
CA PRO A 182 11.08 10.16 -9.31
C PRO A 182 9.83 9.43 -8.81
N ALA A 183 9.59 9.47 -7.49
CA ALA A 183 8.39 8.88 -6.90
C ALA A 183 7.11 9.42 -7.55
N GLY A 184 6.08 8.59 -7.65
CA GLY A 184 4.88 8.92 -8.40
C GLY A 184 3.98 10.01 -7.79
N VAL A 185 4.40 10.65 -6.69
CA VAL A 185 3.65 11.71 -6.00
C VAL A 185 3.42 12.92 -6.92
N GLY A 186 2.16 13.26 -7.17
CA GLY A 186 1.77 14.34 -8.07
C GLY A 186 2.03 14.09 -9.57
N ILE A 187 2.65 12.94 -9.94
CA ILE A 187 2.92 12.54 -11.33
C ILE A 187 2.00 11.40 -11.74
N ALA A 188 2.06 10.28 -11.01
CA ALA A 188 1.25 9.10 -11.28
C ALA A 188 -0.12 9.14 -10.60
N GLY A 189 -0.32 10.06 -9.66
CA GLY A 189 -1.58 10.27 -8.97
C GLY A 189 -1.67 11.63 -8.32
N ALA A 190 -2.90 12.07 -8.07
CA ALA A 190 -3.21 13.25 -7.28
C ALA A 190 -4.51 13.00 -6.50
N ILE A 191 -4.64 13.64 -5.35
CA ILE A 191 -5.82 13.53 -4.51
C ILE A 191 -6.63 14.81 -4.57
N TYR A 192 -7.91 14.68 -4.89
CA TYR A 192 -8.90 15.76 -4.85
C TYR A 192 -9.72 15.61 -3.58
N ASP A 193 -9.64 16.58 -2.68
CA ASP A 193 -10.42 16.57 -1.44
C ASP A 193 -11.81 17.20 -1.67
N TYR A 194 -12.72 16.98 -0.74
CA TYR A 194 -14.12 17.42 -0.84
C TYR A 194 -14.30 18.96 -0.92
N ASP A 195 -13.32 19.73 -0.46
CA ASP A 195 -13.29 21.20 -0.52
C ASP A 195 -12.67 21.74 -1.82
N GLY A 196 -12.35 20.85 -2.77
CA GLY A 196 -11.67 21.16 -4.01
C GLY A 196 -10.15 21.29 -3.90
N SER A 197 -9.56 21.12 -2.71
CA SER A 197 -8.10 21.13 -2.54
C SER A 197 -7.47 19.92 -3.24
N VAL A 198 -6.32 20.14 -3.89
CA VAL A 198 -5.57 19.12 -4.62
C VAL A 198 -4.24 18.89 -3.92
N TYR A 199 -3.92 17.62 -3.66
CA TYR A 199 -2.69 17.18 -3.00
C TYR A 199 -1.91 16.21 -3.88
N VAL A 200 -0.59 16.15 -3.70
CA VAL A 200 0.30 15.25 -4.47
C VAL A 200 0.08 13.76 -4.17
N ALA A 201 -0.42 13.43 -2.98
CA ALA A 201 -0.70 12.08 -2.50
C ALA A 201 -1.70 12.11 -1.34
N ASP A 202 -2.28 10.96 -0.96
CA ASP A 202 -3.19 10.84 0.17
C ASP A 202 -2.50 11.19 1.50
N GLU A 203 -1.23 10.83 1.64
CA GLU A 203 -0.38 11.17 2.78
C GLU A 203 -0.25 12.69 2.96
N GLY A 204 -0.13 13.45 1.86
CA GLY A 204 -0.14 14.91 1.86
C GLY A 204 -1.47 15.48 2.36
N ARG A 205 -2.60 14.89 1.96
CA ARG A 205 -3.92 15.21 2.49
C ARG A 205 -4.06 14.87 3.98
N MET A 206 -3.51 13.72 4.40
CA MET A 206 -3.48 13.34 5.82
C MET A 206 -2.69 14.34 6.66
N MET A 207 -1.57 14.85 6.17
CA MET A 207 -0.80 15.89 6.85
C MET A 207 -1.60 17.20 6.97
N ALA A 208 -2.41 17.55 5.96
CA ALA A 208 -3.25 18.75 5.98
C ALA A 208 -4.33 18.69 7.08
N ARG A 209 -4.83 17.50 7.47
CA ARG A 209 -5.74 17.30 8.62
C ARG A 209 -5.10 17.75 9.96
N PHE A 210 -3.76 17.81 10.01
CA PHE A 210 -2.97 18.29 11.13
C PHE A 210 -2.33 19.67 10.87
N LYS A 211 -2.96 20.46 9.98
CA LYS A 211 -2.56 21.84 9.63
C LYS A 211 -1.21 21.95 8.92
N ASN A 212 -0.69 20.86 8.34
CA ASN A 212 0.48 20.91 7.46
C ASN A 212 0.01 20.80 6.00
N TYR A 213 -0.08 21.94 5.32
CA TYR A 213 -0.56 22.06 3.93
C TYR A 213 0.58 22.05 2.91
N TYR A 214 1.78 21.63 3.28
CA TYR A 214 2.96 21.74 2.42
C TYR A 214 2.77 21.06 1.06
N PHE A 215 2.10 19.89 1.04
CA PHE A 215 1.86 19.09 -0.17
C PHE A 215 0.55 19.41 -0.91
N ARG A 216 -0.09 20.52 -0.59
CA ARG A 216 -1.22 21.03 -1.36
C ARG A 216 -0.70 21.73 -2.61
N LEU A 217 -1.19 21.29 -3.80
CA LEU A 217 -0.85 21.89 -5.10
C LEU A 217 -1.71 23.09 -5.42
N GLY A 218 -2.95 23.13 -4.96
CA GLY A 218 -3.88 24.19 -5.22
C GLY A 218 -5.33 23.76 -4.92
N ASN A 219 -6.29 24.43 -5.55
CA ASN A 219 -7.72 24.14 -5.45
C ASN A 219 -8.38 24.25 -6.82
N VAL A 220 -9.23 23.28 -7.19
CA VAL A 220 -9.88 23.21 -8.50
C VAL A 220 -10.81 24.39 -8.80
N ASN A 221 -11.24 25.13 -7.77
CA ASN A 221 -12.14 26.29 -7.93
C ASN A 221 -11.38 27.59 -8.19
N THR A 222 -10.08 27.66 -7.87
CA THR A 222 -9.30 28.91 -7.92
C THR A 222 -8.05 28.81 -8.77
N ASP A 223 -7.50 27.61 -8.95
CA ASP A 223 -6.21 27.39 -9.59
C ASP A 223 -6.39 26.64 -10.93
N SER A 224 -5.52 26.96 -11.90
CA SER A 224 -5.50 26.27 -13.17
C SER A 224 -4.80 24.91 -13.06
N TYR A 225 -5.15 23.97 -13.96
CA TYR A 225 -4.42 22.72 -14.09
C TYR A 225 -2.91 22.95 -14.27
N GLN A 226 -2.54 23.94 -15.10
CA GLN A 226 -1.17 24.28 -15.39
C GLN A 226 -0.41 24.74 -14.15
N SER A 227 -1.02 25.60 -13.31
CA SER A 227 -0.38 26.08 -12.09
C SER A 227 -0.19 24.97 -11.04
N MET A 228 -1.12 24.02 -10.96
CA MET A 228 -1.06 22.89 -10.02
C MET A 228 -0.07 21.82 -10.47
N PHE A 229 -0.14 21.39 -11.75
CA PHE A 229 0.59 20.22 -12.25
C PHE A 229 1.84 20.54 -13.08
N ASN A 230 2.14 21.82 -13.29
CA ASN A 230 3.39 22.27 -13.90
C ASN A 230 3.97 23.48 -13.17
N GLY A 231 3.57 23.72 -11.93
CA GLY A 231 4.08 24.78 -11.08
C GLY A 231 5.36 24.39 -10.34
N GLU A 232 6.09 25.42 -9.87
CA GLU A 232 7.38 25.24 -9.16
C GLU A 232 7.24 24.33 -7.94
N LYS A 233 6.11 24.39 -7.25
CA LYS A 233 5.81 23.53 -6.08
C LYS A 233 5.92 22.04 -6.39
N LEU A 234 5.30 21.61 -7.48
CA LEU A 234 5.39 20.20 -7.87
C LEU A 234 6.80 19.84 -8.33
N HIS A 235 7.47 20.74 -9.07
CA HIS A 235 8.85 20.51 -9.51
C HIS A 235 9.82 20.35 -8.32
N GLU A 236 9.65 21.14 -7.26
CA GLU A 236 10.42 21.01 -6.02
C GLU A 236 10.25 19.63 -5.39
N ILE A 237 8.99 19.17 -5.28
CA ILE A 237 8.66 17.86 -4.73
C ILE A 237 9.25 16.73 -5.60
N ILE A 238 9.14 16.83 -6.93
CA ILE A 238 9.70 15.85 -7.87
C ILE A 238 11.22 15.77 -7.71
N ARG A 239 11.92 16.90 -7.65
CA ARG A 239 13.39 16.93 -7.45
C ARG A 239 13.81 16.23 -6.15
N SER A 240 13.03 16.38 -5.08
CA SER A 240 13.28 15.69 -3.80
C SER A 240 12.98 14.19 -3.79
N ALA A 241 12.39 13.67 -4.87
CA ALA A 241 12.00 12.27 -5.03
C ALA A 241 12.81 11.52 -6.13
N CYS A 242 13.80 12.18 -6.74
CA CYS A 242 14.62 11.62 -7.82
C CYS A 242 15.85 10.90 -7.23
N ASN A 243 15.77 9.58 -7.09
CA ASN A 243 16.81 8.76 -6.43
C ASN A 243 18.21 8.96 -7.02
N GLU A 244 18.29 9.20 -8.33
CA GLU A 244 19.54 9.39 -9.06
C GLU A 244 20.32 10.62 -8.61
N CYS A 245 19.62 11.58 -8.00
CA CYS A 245 20.19 12.85 -7.55
C CYS A 245 20.23 13.01 -6.02
N LEU A 246 19.67 12.04 -5.27
CA LEU A 246 19.59 12.14 -3.81
C LEU A 246 20.86 11.57 -3.15
N PRO A 247 21.37 12.24 -2.08
CA PRO A 247 22.49 11.70 -1.30
C PRO A 247 22.23 10.25 -0.87
N GLU A 248 23.25 9.41 -0.96
CA GLU A 248 23.23 7.98 -0.62
C GLU A 248 22.28 7.10 -1.47
N CYS A 249 21.30 7.68 -2.17
CA CYS A 249 20.48 6.94 -3.12
C CYS A 249 21.22 6.77 -4.46
N ALA A 250 21.87 7.82 -4.95
CA ALA A 250 22.59 7.82 -6.23
C ALA A 250 23.69 6.74 -6.30
N GLU A 251 24.29 6.39 -5.17
CA GLU A 251 25.35 5.37 -5.07
C GLU A 251 24.84 4.03 -4.53
N CYS A 252 23.53 3.91 -4.28
CA CYS A 252 22.97 2.71 -3.68
C CYS A 252 22.79 1.61 -4.73
N VAL A 253 23.32 0.42 -4.46
CA VAL A 253 23.17 -0.76 -5.34
C VAL A 253 21.70 -1.14 -5.58
N PHE A 254 20.80 -0.80 -4.66
CA PHE A 254 19.35 -1.06 -4.78
C PHE A 254 18.56 0.08 -5.43
N GLN A 255 19.23 1.17 -5.83
CA GLN A 255 18.57 2.33 -6.43
C GLN A 255 17.60 1.98 -7.58
N PRO A 256 17.93 1.06 -8.52
CA PRO A 256 17.04 0.72 -9.63
C PRO A 256 15.72 0.07 -9.18
N TYR A 257 15.64 -0.45 -7.97
CA TYR A 257 14.49 -1.20 -7.44
C TYR A 257 13.71 -0.43 -6.37
N CYS A 258 14.18 0.75 -5.98
CA CYS A 258 13.67 1.51 -4.84
C CYS A 258 13.07 2.85 -5.29
N GLY A 259 12.37 3.53 -4.36
CA GLY A 259 11.87 4.89 -4.51
C GLY A 259 12.09 5.70 -3.24
N ALA A 260 12.05 7.02 -3.36
CA ALA A 260 12.11 7.95 -2.23
C ALA A 260 10.76 8.63 -2.03
N ASP A 261 10.24 8.63 -0.81
CA ASP A 261 8.97 9.28 -0.46
C ASP A 261 9.23 10.63 0.25
N PRO A 262 9.08 11.76 -0.47
CA PRO A 262 9.32 13.07 0.11
C PRO A 262 8.27 13.46 1.16
N VAL A 263 7.05 12.92 1.06
CA VAL A 263 5.98 13.19 2.02
C VAL A 263 6.32 12.53 3.36
N ARG A 264 6.76 11.29 3.30
CA ARG A 264 7.22 10.55 4.48
C ARG A 264 8.45 11.18 5.11
N ASN A 265 9.45 11.53 4.30
CA ASN A 265 10.67 12.16 4.77
C ASN A 265 10.35 13.47 5.53
N LEU A 266 9.50 14.33 4.98
CA LEU A 266 9.09 15.56 5.66
C LEU A 266 8.33 15.27 6.96
N SER A 267 7.46 14.27 6.97
CA SER A 267 6.68 13.89 8.16
C SER A 267 7.54 13.35 9.30
N GLU A 268 8.54 12.51 8.98
CA GLU A 268 9.37 11.81 9.97
C GLU A 268 10.63 12.60 10.35
N GLN A 269 11.26 13.27 9.38
CA GLN A 269 12.59 13.84 9.51
C GLN A 269 12.63 15.37 9.33
N GLY A 270 11.50 16.00 8.97
CA GLY A 270 11.40 17.44 8.79
C GLY A 270 12.02 17.98 7.49
N ASP A 271 12.43 17.10 6.59
CA ASP A 271 13.06 17.42 5.31
C ASP A 271 12.56 16.46 4.22
N MET A 272 12.26 16.96 3.01
CA MET A 272 11.79 16.14 1.88
C MET A 272 12.88 15.20 1.33
N VAL A 273 14.13 15.60 1.36
CA VAL A 273 15.26 14.75 0.94
C VAL A 273 15.47 13.64 1.97
N GLY A 274 15.46 13.98 3.25
CA GLY A 274 15.63 13.06 4.37
C GLY A 274 17.06 12.52 4.51
N HIS A 275 17.33 11.90 5.65
CA HIS A 275 18.63 11.31 5.99
C HIS A 275 18.55 9.79 5.95
N ARG A 276 19.16 9.14 4.95
CA ARG A 276 19.01 7.71 4.65
C ARG A 276 19.40 6.76 5.79
N PRO A 277 20.49 6.98 6.56
CA PRO A 277 20.86 6.08 7.64
C PRO A 277 19.81 5.94 8.75
N THR A 278 19.02 7.00 9.00
CA THR A 278 17.96 7.01 10.03
C THR A 278 16.56 6.85 9.44
N ASN A 279 16.43 6.72 8.11
CA ASN A 279 15.15 6.61 7.43
C ASN A 279 14.61 5.17 7.49
N GLU A 280 13.48 4.97 8.16
CA GLU A 280 12.88 3.64 8.34
C GLU A 280 12.42 3.01 7.02
N MET A 281 11.90 3.80 6.08
CA MET A 281 11.53 3.29 4.76
C MET A 281 12.74 2.79 3.99
N CYS A 282 13.87 3.54 4.04
CA CYS A 282 15.13 3.12 3.42
C CYS A 282 15.63 1.80 4.02
N LYS A 283 15.68 1.69 5.36
CA LYS A 283 16.07 0.46 6.05
C LYS A 283 15.19 -0.72 5.65
N LYS A 284 13.86 -0.54 5.68
CA LYS A 284 12.89 -1.55 5.29
C LYS A 284 13.12 -2.00 3.84
N ASN A 285 13.17 -1.08 2.90
CA ASN A 285 13.30 -1.40 1.48
C ASN A 285 14.63 -2.12 1.19
N LYS A 286 15.75 -1.62 1.71
CA LYS A 286 17.06 -2.29 1.58
C LYS A 286 17.02 -3.72 2.11
N ALA A 287 16.45 -3.93 3.29
CA ALA A 287 16.40 -5.25 3.91
C ALA A 287 15.52 -6.25 3.14
N ILE A 288 14.38 -5.79 2.62
CA ILE A 288 13.46 -6.65 1.85
C ILE A 288 14.06 -6.96 0.47
N ILE A 289 14.59 -5.97 -0.24
CA ILE A 289 15.24 -6.17 -1.55
C ILE A 289 16.43 -7.14 -1.39
N HIS A 290 17.29 -6.92 -0.40
CA HIS A 290 18.41 -7.81 -0.11
C HIS A 290 17.95 -9.25 0.13
N TYR A 291 16.88 -9.42 0.94
CA TYR A 291 16.35 -10.75 1.23
C TYR A 291 15.81 -11.46 -0.03
N LEU A 292 15.16 -10.73 -0.93
CA LEU A 292 14.73 -11.30 -2.20
C LEU A 292 15.93 -11.74 -3.07
N PHE A 293 17.03 -10.99 -3.08
CA PHE A 293 18.26 -11.40 -3.75
C PHE A 293 18.89 -12.64 -3.10
N GLU A 294 18.89 -12.73 -1.76
CA GLU A 294 19.35 -13.94 -1.05
C GLU A 294 18.54 -15.18 -1.45
N LEU A 295 17.21 -15.05 -1.57
CA LEU A 295 16.33 -16.14 -2.00
C LEU A 295 16.61 -16.54 -3.47
N LEU A 296 16.82 -15.57 -4.36
CA LEU A 296 17.17 -15.82 -5.76
C LEU A 296 18.56 -16.47 -5.91
N GLU A 297 19.53 -16.06 -5.09
CA GLU A 297 20.90 -16.60 -5.11
C GLU A 297 20.96 -18.08 -4.73
N ARG A 298 20.02 -18.56 -3.92
CA ARG A 298 19.90 -20.00 -3.58
C ARG A 298 19.67 -20.89 -4.80
N LYS A 299 19.23 -20.32 -5.92
CA LYS A 299 18.94 -21.01 -7.19
C LYS A 299 17.99 -22.20 -7.03
N ASP A 300 17.12 -22.15 -6.00
CA ASP A 300 16.09 -23.17 -5.77
C ASP A 300 15.05 -23.12 -6.91
N PRO A 301 14.89 -24.21 -7.70
CA PRO A 301 13.98 -24.20 -8.85
C PRO A 301 12.52 -23.99 -8.43
N GLU A 302 12.15 -24.43 -7.22
CA GLU A 302 10.78 -24.31 -6.72
C GLU A 302 10.48 -22.88 -6.29
N ILE A 303 11.38 -22.21 -5.57
CA ILE A 303 11.26 -20.79 -5.23
C ILE A 303 11.20 -19.95 -6.51
N ASN A 304 12.07 -20.23 -7.49
CA ASN A 304 12.06 -19.51 -8.76
C ASN A 304 10.73 -19.67 -9.49
N ARG A 305 10.16 -20.88 -9.54
CA ARG A 305 8.82 -21.13 -10.13
C ARG A 305 7.73 -20.34 -9.40
N ILE A 306 7.76 -20.30 -8.07
CA ILE A 306 6.82 -19.54 -7.25
C ILE A 306 6.92 -18.06 -7.59
N PHE A 307 8.12 -17.47 -7.57
CA PHE A 307 8.33 -16.05 -7.86
C PHE A 307 7.87 -15.67 -9.28
N TRP A 308 8.16 -16.49 -10.29
CA TRP A 308 7.64 -16.27 -11.64
C TRP A 308 6.11 -16.37 -11.72
N SER A 309 5.47 -17.17 -10.87
CA SER A 309 4.00 -17.23 -10.83
C SER A 309 3.34 -15.98 -10.25
N TRP A 310 4.07 -15.24 -9.41
CA TRP A 310 3.58 -14.01 -8.77
C TRP A 310 3.64 -12.77 -9.67
N ILE A 311 4.49 -12.75 -10.69
CA ILE A 311 4.81 -11.57 -11.53
C ILE A 311 4.24 -11.65 -12.96
N LYS A 312 3.39 -12.60 -13.22
CA LYS A 312 2.73 -12.80 -14.52
C LYS A 312 1.75 -11.67 -14.85
#